data_8bffb4ea6974b32ba1f24f4a8b88740d
#
_entry.id   8bffb4ea6974b32ba1f24f4a8b88740d
#
_cell.length_a   1.000
_cell.length_b   1.000
_cell.length_c   1.000
_cell.angle_alpha   90.00
_cell.angle_beta   90.00
_cell.angle_gamma   90.00
#
_symmetry.space_group_name_H-M   'P 1'
#
loop_
_entity.id
_entity.type
_entity.pdbx_description
1 polymer ?
#
loop_
_entity_poly.entity_id
_entity_poly.type
_entity_poly.pdbx_seq_one_letter_code
_entity_poly.pdbx_strand_id
1 'polypeptide(L)'
;YKRWYGVELNPKTEIQPLIGSKEGILLLSLAFLNKGDQVLVPNPGYPTYSSASLLAEAGIVLYDLKEETGWMPELENRDLSRVKMMWTNYPNMPTGAKATMALYERLVEFGLKHRILICNDNPYSFILNDEQLSILSIDGAKTCCVELNSLSKAHHMSGWRIGMIAGDADVISQVLKVKSNMDSG
;
A
#
# COMPACT_ATOMS: atom_id res chain seq x y z
N TYR A 1 14.98 3.82 3.58
CA TYR A 1 14.29 4.69 2.63
C TYR A 1 15.23 5.73 2.04
N LYS A 2 15.92 6.52 2.85
CA LYS A 2 16.84 7.56 2.35
C LYS A 2 17.88 7.01 1.36
N ARG A 3 18.52 5.86 1.70
CA ARG A 3 19.56 5.28 0.86
C ARG A 3 19.08 4.79 -0.50
N TRP A 4 17.89 4.17 -0.56
CA TRP A 4 17.42 3.45 -1.75
C TRP A 4 16.38 4.21 -2.56
N TYR A 5 15.58 5.03 -1.89
CA TYR A 5 14.46 5.74 -2.51
C TYR A 5 14.60 7.26 -2.43
N GLY A 6 15.66 7.78 -1.78
CA GLY A 6 15.83 9.21 -1.55
C GLY A 6 14.83 9.83 -0.58
N VAL A 7 14.01 9.01 0.10
CA VAL A 7 12.93 9.47 0.98
C VAL A 7 13.42 9.57 2.43
N GLU A 8 13.31 10.75 3.01
CA GLU A 8 13.55 10.95 4.45
C GLU A 8 12.27 10.69 5.23
N LEU A 9 12.38 9.83 6.24
CA LEU A 9 11.30 9.47 7.17
C LEU A 9 11.77 9.71 8.60
N ASN A 10 10.87 10.22 9.43
CA ASN A 10 11.11 10.26 10.86
C ASN A 10 10.84 8.86 11.46
N PRO A 11 11.87 8.16 11.96
CA PRO A 11 11.69 6.77 12.44
C PRO A 11 10.81 6.66 13.68
N LYS A 12 10.52 7.76 14.37
CA LYS A 12 9.69 7.75 15.58
C LYS A 12 8.19 7.92 15.29
N THR A 13 7.86 8.51 14.14
CA THR A 13 6.46 8.90 13.83
C THR A 13 5.97 8.46 12.47
N GLU A 14 6.87 8.23 11.50
CA GLU A 14 6.51 7.93 10.11
C GLU A 14 6.79 6.48 9.71
N ILE A 15 7.21 5.65 10.66
CA ILE A 15 7.49 4.23 10.44
C ILE A 15 6.91 3.40 11.60
N GLN A 16 6.18 2.33 11.28
CA GLN A 16 5.75 1.32 12.24
C GLN A 16 6.29 -0.05 11.82
N PRO A 17 7.12 -0.72 12.64
CA PRO A 17 7.48 -2.11 12.44
C PRO A 17 6.26 -3.04 12.50
N LEU A 18 6.30 -4.10 11.67
CA LEU A 18 5.21 -5.07 11.52
C LEU A 18 5.74 -6.51 11.61
N ILE A 19 4.87 -7.42 12.03
CA ILE A 19 5.10 -8.87 11.97
C ILE A 19 4.86 -9.36 10.54
N GLY A 20 5.75 -8.92 9.61
CA GLY A 20 5.58 -9.03 8.17
C GLY A 20 4.58 -8.02 7.61
N SER A 21 4.73 -7.64 6.32
CA SER A 21 3.86 -6.61 5.70
C SER A 21 2.38 -6.98 5.65
N LYS A 22 2.05 -8.28 5.64
CA LYS A 22 0.67 -8.76 5.65
C LYS A 22 -0.14 -8.27 6.87
N GLU A 23 0.50 -8.15 8.03
CA GLU A 23 -0.13 -7.56 9.22
C GLU A 23 -0.60 -6.13 8.92
N GLY A 24 0.22 -5.32 8.26
CA GLY A 24 -0.13 -3.95 7.90
C GLY A 24 -1.36 -3.83 7.00
N ILE A 25 -1.63 -4.83 6.15
CA ILE A 25 -2.83 -4.85 5.33
C ILE A 25 -4.08 -4.91 6.20
N LEU A 26 -4.08 -5.78 7.21
CA LEU A 26 -5.20 -5.89 8.15
C LEU A 26 -5.31 -4.64 9.04
N LEU A 27 -4.20 -4.16 9.59
CA LEU A 27 -4.19 -2.99 10.46
C LEU A 27 -4.71 -1.74 9.75
N LEU A 28 -4.30 -1.49 8.49
CA LEU A 28 -4.81 -0.38 7.69
C LEU A 28 -6.32 -0.52 7.44
N SER A 29 -6.76 -1.72 7.07
CA SER A 29 -8.19 -1.97 6.85
C SER A 29 -9.01 -1.68 8.11
N LEU A 30 -8.58 -2.15 9.27
CA LEU A 30 -9.28 -1.92 10.54
C LEU A 30 -9.20 -0.47 11.02
N ALA A 31 -8.11 0.26 10.69
CA ALA A 31 -7.92 1.64 11.12
C ALA A 31 -8.71 2.66 10.29
N PHE A 32 -8.94 2.38 8.99
CA PHE A 32 -9.43 3.37 8.04
C PHE A 32 -10.76 3.03 7.36
N LEU A 33 -11.29 1.82 7.57
CA LEU A 33 -12.54 1.39 6.93
C LEU A 33 -13.65 1.21 7.96
N ASN A 34 -14.85 1.54 7.53
CA ASN A 34 -16.09 1.31 8.26
C ASN A 34 -17.07 0.54 7.37
N LYS A 35 -18.10 -0.01 7.98
CA LYS A 35 -19.21 -0.63 7.26
C LYS A 35 -19.82 0.32 6.23
N GLY A 36 -19.86 -0.12 4.98
CA GLY A 36 -20.38 0.64 3.84
C GLY A 36 -19.33 1.44 3.07
N ASP A 37 -18.10 1.60 3.58
CA ASP A 37 -16.99 2.09 2.79
C ASP A 37 -16.61 1.10 1.68
N GLN A 38 -15.89 1.57 0.67
CA GLN A 38 -15.41 0.75 -0.44
C GLN A 38 -13.90 0.86 -0.58
N VAL A 39 -13.30 -0.22 -1.11
CA VAL A 39 -11.87 -0.32 -1.36
C VAL A 39 -11.63 -0.71 -2.81
N LEU A 40 -10.78 0.02 -3.51
CA LEU A 40 -10.26 -0.37 -4.82
C LEU A 40 -9.18 -1.46 -4.64
N VAL A 41 -9.39 -2.60 -5.29
CA VAL A 41 -8.49 -3.77 -5.21
C VAL A 41 -8.08 -4.21 -6.60
N PRO A 42 -6.77 -4.46 -6.86
CA PRO A 42 -6.29 -4.87 -8.18
C PRO A 42 -6.76 -6.29 -8.55
N ASN A 43 -7.07 -6.48 -9.83
CA ASN A 43 -7.39 -7.78 -10.43
C ASN A 43 -6.57 -7.98 -11.72
N PRO A 44 -5.60 -8.92 -11.76
CA PRO A 44 -5.21 -9.80 -10.66
C PRO A 44 -4.47 -9.08 -9.54
N GLY A 45 -4.51 -9.63 -8.33
CA GLY A 45 -3.88 -9.04 -7.15
C GLY A 45 -3.76 -10.02 -5.98
N TYR A 46 -3.13 -9.56 -4.91
CA TYR A 46 -2.93 -10.38 -3.71
C TYR A 46 -4.24 -10.55 -2.93
N PRO A 47 -4.71 -11.79 -2.69
CA PRO A 47 -6.04 -12.05 -2.12
C PRO A 47 -6.29 -11.41 -0.75
N THR A 48 -5.22 -11.11 0.00
CA THR A 48 -5.34 -10.52 1.34
C THR A 48 -5.95 -9.13 1.32
N TYR A 49 -5.79 -8.36 0.23
CA TYR A 49 -6.42 -7.04 0.13
C TYR A 49 -7.95 -7.13 0.23
N SER A 50 -8.54 -8.06 -0.51
CA SER A 50 -9.98 -8.33 -0.42
C SER A 50 -10.38 -8.88 0.94
N SER A 51 -9.66 -9.89 1.45
CA SER A 51 -10.01 -10.54 2.70
C SER A 51 -9.97 -9.58 3.89
N ALA A 52 -8.94 -8.73 3.99
CA ALA A 52 -8.81 -7.74 5.06
C ALA A 52 -9.89 -6.65 4.98
N SER A 53 -10.23 -6.22 3.76
CA SER A 53 -11.30 -5.25 3.53
C SER A 53 -12.67 -5.80 3.97
N LEU A 54 -12.95 -7.06 3.66
CA LEU A 54 -14.19 -7.73 4.09
C LEU A 54 -14.25 -7.91 5.61
N LEU A 55 -13.13 -8.21 6.27
CA LEU A 55 -13.06 -8.27 7.75
C LEU A 55 -13.36 -6.91 8.39
N ALA A 56 -13.06 -5.82 7.71
CA ALA A 56 -13.43 -4.46 8.12
C ALA A 56 -14.85 -4.05 7.68
N GLU A 57 -15.68 -4.99 7.20
CA GLU A 57 -17.04 -4.78 6.68
C GLU A 57 -17.14 -3.81 5.49
N ALA A 58 -16.03 -3.58 4.76
CA ALA A 58 -16.00 -2.75 3.58
C ALA A 58 -16.33 -3.52 2.30
N GLY A 59 -16.95 -2.86 1.34
CA GLY A 59 -17.19 -3.38 0.00
C GLY A 59 -15.94 -3.35 -0.87
N ILE A 60 -15.83 -4.29 -1.81
CA ILE A 60 -14.71 -4.39 -2.74
C ILE A 60 -15.14 -3.89 -4.11
N VAL A 61 -14.33 -3.01 -4.71
CA VAL A 61 -14.46 -2.57 -6.09
C VAL A 61 -13.18 -2.99 -6.84
N LEU A 62 -13.30 -3.96 -7.73
CA LEU A 62 -12.14 -4.42 -8.50
C LEU A 62 -11.78 -3.40 -9.59
N TYR A 63 -10.50 -3.23 -9.81
CA TYR A 63 -9.97 -2.58 -11.00
C TYR A 63 -9.04 -3.55 -11.75
N ASP A 64 -9.28 -3.70 -13.04
CA ASP A 64 -8.54 -4.67 -13.83
C ASP A 64 -7.17 -4.13 -14.22
N LEU A 65 -6.18 -5.00 -14.11
CA LEU A 65 -4.85 -4.83 -14.66
C LEU A 65 -4.76 -5.70 -15.91
N LYS A 66 -4.41 -5.11 -17.05
CA LYS A 66 -4.40 -5.79 -18.34
C LYS A 66 -3.02 -5.75 -18.96
N GLU A 67 -2.67 -6.79 -19.70
CA GLU A 67 -1.39 -6.85 -20.42
C GLU A 67 -1.27 -5.74 -21.48
N GLU A 68 -2.36 -5.42 -22.15
CA GLU A 68 -2.43 -4.37 -23.18
C GLU A 68 -2.09 -2.98 -22.63
N THR A 69 -2.35 -2.74 -21.35
CA THR A 69 -2.01 -1.48 -20.64
C THR A 69 -0.69 -1.58 -19.87
N GLY A 70 0.08 -2.66 -20.09
CA GLY A 70 1.30 -2.93 -19.32
C GLY A 70 1.03 -3.18 -17.83
N TRP A 71 -0.14 -3.71 -17.51
CA TRP A 71 -0.60 -3.98 -16.13
C TRP A 71 -0.74 -2.70 -15.28
N MET A 72 -1.05 -1.57 -15.93
CA MET A 72 -1.30 -0.29 -15.26
C MET A 72 -2.80 -0.11 -14.99
N PRO A 73 -3.17 0.51 -13.85
CA PRO A 73 -4.58 0.71 -13.49
C PRO A 73 -5.27 1.73 -14.40
N GLU A 74 -6.48 1.40 -14.83
CA GLU A 74 -7.42 2.33 -15.45
C GLU A 74 -8.40 2.84 -14.38
N LEU A 75 -8.31 4.12 -14.02
CA LEU A 75 -9.01 4.69 -12.87
C LEU A 75 -10.16 5.63 -13.25
N GLU A 76 -10.33 5.91 -14.53
CA GLU A 76 -11.35 6.82 -15.06
C GLU A 76 -12.76 6.21 -14.98
N ASN A 77 -13.78 7.08 -14.97
CA ASN A 77 -15.22 6.73 -15.08
C ASN A 77 -15.72 5.74 -14.02
N ARG A 78 -15.28 5.91 -12.76
CA ARG A 78 -15.72 5.10 -11.62
C ARG A 78 -16.53 5.94 -10.64
N ASP A 79 -17.55 5.32 -10.03
CA ASP A 79 -18.16 5.90 -8.83
C ASP A 79 -17.23 5.70 -7.64
N LEU A 80 -16.67 6.78 -7.14
CA LEU A 80 -15.72 6.81 -6.03
C LEU A 80 -16.34 7.37 -4.74
N SER A 81 -17.63 7.62 -4.71
CA SER A 81 -18.30 8.33 -3.61
C SER A 81 -18.11 7.67 -2.24
N ARG A 82 -17.96 6.34 -2.20
CA ARG A 82 -17.75 5.56 -0.98
C ARG A 82 -16.34 4.96 -0.87
N VAL A 83 -15.49 5.21 -1.86
CA VAL A 83 -14.12 4.67 -1.85
C VAL A 83 -13.25 5.45 -0.88
N LYS A 84 -12.65 4.75 0.08
CA LYS A 84 -11.75 5.32 1.10
C LYS A 84 -10.29 4.93 0.89
N MET A 85 -10.06 3.77 0.29
CA MET A 85 -8.74 3.17 0.18
C MET A 85 -8.57 2.51 -1.18
N MET A 86 -7.34 2.51 -1.67
CA MET A 86 -6.92 1.78 -2.88
C MET A 86 -5.65 1.00 -2.58
N TRP A 87 -5.69 -0.29 -2.82
CA TRP A 87 -4.50 -1.14 -2.80
C TRP A 87 -3.80 -1.10 -4.14
N THR A 88 -2.48 -0.91 -4.10
CA THR A 88 -1.58 -1.07 -5.25
C THR A 88 -0.41 -1.96 -4.86
N ASN A 89 0.19 -2.63 -5.83
CA ASN A 89 1.33 -3.49 -5.58
C ASN A 89 2.26 -3.47 -6.81
N TYR A 90 3.40 -2.81 -6.65
CA TYR A 90 4.42 -2.74 -7.70
C TYR A 90 5.83 -2.81 -7.08
N PRO A 91 6.71 -3.74 -7.55
CA PRO A 91 6.45 -4.73 -8.61
C PRO A 91 5.24 -5.60 -8.27
N ASN A 92 4.37 -5.84 -9.28
CA ASN A 92 3.07 -6.47 -9.08
C ASN A 92 3.16 -7.99 -8.93
N MET A 93 2.40 -8.54 -8.02
CA MET A 93 2.13 -9.96 -7.92
C MET A 93 0.68 -10.23 -8.39
N PRO A 94 0.48 -11.08 -9.39
CA PRO A 94 1.40 -12.10 -9.91
C PRO A 94 2.16 -11.71 -11.19
N THR A 95 1.93 -10.53 -11.80
CA THR A 95 2.36 -10.23 -13.16
C THR A 95 3.85 -9.89 -13.31
N GLY A 96 4.50 -9.44 -12.23
CA GLY A 96 5.87 -8.95 -12.25
C GLY A 96 6.03 -7.53 -12.81
N ALA A 97 4.94 -6.87 -13.20
CA ALA A 97 4.99 -5.50 -13.73
C ALA A 97 5.62 -4.53 -12.73
N LYS A 98 6.56 -3.73 -13.21
CA LYS A 98 7.27 -2.73 -12.40
C LYS A 98 6.51 -1.41 -12.40
N ALA A 99 6.65 -0.64 -11.32
CA ALA A 99 6.19 0.75 -11.31
C ALA A 99 7.05 1.62 -12.23
N THR A 100 6.46 2.72 -12.67
CA THR A 100 7.17 3.87 -13.23
C THR A 100 6.92 5.09 -12.36
N MET A 101 7.80 6.10 -12.44
CA MET A 101 7.56 7.38 -11.75
C MET A 101 6.21 7.99 -12.19
N ALA A 102 5.93 7.98 -13.48
CA ALA A 102 4.66 8.49 -14.02
C ALA A 102 3.42 7.77 -13.47
N LEU A 103 3.51 6.45 -13.20
CA LEU A 103 2.43 5.73 -12.53
C LEU A 103 2.25 6.26 -11.10
N TYR A 104 3.32 6.39 -10.34
CA TYR A 104 3.23 6.87 -8.96
C TYR A 104 2.73 8.31 -8.88
N GLU A 105 3.16 9.19 -9.79
CA GLU A 105 2.63 10.55 -9.91
C GLU A 105 1.11 10.54 -10.13
N ARG A 106 0.61 9.74 -11.08
CA ARG A 106 -0.83 9.58 -11.32
C ARG A 106 -1.60 9.04 -10.11
N LEU A 107 -1.02 8.07 -9.38
CA LEU A 107 -1.65 7.51 -8.18
C LEU A 107 -1.72 8.54 -7.05
N VAL A 108 -0.67 9.33 -6.86
CA VAL A 108 -0.67 10.43 -5.87
C VAL A 108 -1.69 11.50 -6.24
N GLU A 109 -1.71 11.95 -7.50
CA GLU A 109 -2.72 12.89 -8.00
C GLU A 109 -4.15 12.36 -7.78
N PHE A 110 -4.39 11.09 -8.10
CA PHE A 110 -5.68 10.43 -7.89
C PHE A 110 -6.06 10.40 -6.40
N GLY A 111 -5.13 10.00 -5.52
CA GLY A 111 -5.36 9.96 -4.08
C GLY A 111 -5.70 11.34 -3.50
N LEU A 112 -4.95 12.36 -3.88
CA LEU A 112 -5.18 13.75 -3.46
C LEU A 112 -6.53 14.28 -3.95
N LYS A 113 -6.80 14.12 -5.25
CA LYS A 113 -8.04 14.60 -5.90
C LYS A 113 -9.30 14.00 -5.28
N HIS A 114 -9.28 12.70 -5.02
CA HIS A 114 -10.45 11.96 -4.56
C HIS A 114 -10.47 11.70 -3.06
N ARG A 115 -9.45 12.14 -2.31
CA ARG A 115 -9.27 11.89 -0.87
C ARG A 115 -9.29 10.39 -0.53
N ILE A 116 -8.59 9.61 -1.35
CA ILE A 116 -8.45 8.17 -1.22
C ILE A 116 -7.05 7.86 -0.70
N LEU A 117 -6.94 7.04 0.36
CA LEU A 117 -5.66 6.56 0.86
C LEU A 117 -5.10 5.50 -0.09
N ILE A 118 -3.99 5.79 -0.74
CA ILE A 118 -3.26 4.84 -1.59
C ILE A 118 -2.33 3.99 -0.72
N CYS A 119 -2.57 2.69 -0.69
CA CYS A 119 -1.75 1.73 0.07
C CYS A 119 -0.89 0.93 -0.91
N ASN A 120 0.37 1.30 -1.05
CA ASN A 120 1.30 0.59 -1.93
C ASN A 120 2.02 -0.53 -1.17
N ASP A 121 1.78 -1.78 -1.56
CA ASP A 121 2.49 -2.95 -1.03
C ASP A 121 3.73 -3.23 -1.89
N ASN A 122 4.91 -2.99 -1.33
CA ASN A 122 6.19 -2.99 -2.04
C ASN A 122 7.22 -4.02 -1.49
N PRO A 123 6.86 -5.31 -1.39
CA PRO A 123 7.78 -6.34 -0.88
C PRO A 123 8.80 -6.81 -1.93
N TYR A 124 8.61 -6.48 -3.20
CA TYR A 124 9.40 -7.00 -4.33
C TYR A 124 10.37 -5.99 -4.93
N SER A 125 10.51 -4.81 -4.34
CA SER A 125 11.29 -3.69 -4.87
C SER A 125 12.74 -4.06 -5.27
N PHE A 126 13.37 -5.00 -4.55
CA PHE A 126 14.75 -5.41 -4.77
C PHE A 126 14.89 -6.74 -5.53
N ILE A 127 13.80 -7.30 -6.07
CA ILE A 127 13.84 -8.57 -6.79
C ILE A 127 13.89 -8.30 -8.30
N LEU A 128 14.99 -8.70 -8.95
CA LEU A 128 15.20 -8.55 -10.40
C LEU A 128 14.84 -7.14 -10.89
N ASN A 129 15.20 -6.14 -10.11
CA ASN A 129 14.84 -4.76 -10.33
C ASN A 129 16.04 -3.86 -10.06
N ASP A 130 16.58 -3.24 -11.11
CA ASP A 130 17.77 -2.40 -11.04
C ASP A 130 17.43 -0.97 -10.57
N GLU A 131 16.17 -0.56 -10.71
CA GLU A 131 15.67 0.75 -10.30
C GLU A 131 14.58 0.58 -9.24
N GLN A 132 14.95 0.79 -7.99
CA GLN A 132 14.03 0.70 -6.86
C GLN A 132 13.24 2.01 -6.75
N LEU A 133 11.90 1.93 -6.85
CA LEU A 133 11.02 3.07 -6.71
C LEU A 133 10.13 2.93 -5.46
N SER A 134 9.81 4.07 -4.86
CA SER A 134 8.85 4.20 -3.78
C SER A 134 7.80 5.24 -4.13
N ILE A 135 6.53 4.95 -3.87
CA ILE A 135 5.47 5.94 -4.06
C ILE A 135 5.68 7.17 -3.17
N LEU A 136 6.34 6.99 -2.02
CA LEU A 136 6.63 8.08 -1.08
C LEU A 136 7.71 9.05 -1.59
N SER A 137 8.37 8.75 -2.72
CA SER A 137 9.32 9.69 -3.36
C SER A 137 8.63 10.77 -4.19
N ILE A 138 7.32 10.64 -4.44
CA ILE A 138 6.54 11.63 -5.17
C ILE A 138 6.15 12.79 -4.26
N ASP A 139 6.27 14.01 -4.76
CA ASP A 139 5.86 15.20 -4.02
C ASP A 139 4.37 15.13 -3.62
N GLY A 140 4.10 15.42 -2.34
CA GLY A 140 2.75 15.33 -1.78
C GLY A 140 2.27 13.91 -1.43
N ALA A 141 3.03 12.87 -1.76
CA ALA A 141 2.62 11.47 -1.53
C ALA A 141 2.29 11.18 -0.07
N LYS A 142 3.05 11.68 0.89
CA LYS A 142 2.80 11.45 2.33
C LYS A 142 1.39 11.87 2.77
N THR A 143 0.77 12.83 2.09
CA THR A 143 -0.58 13.30 2.43
C THR A 143 -1.67 12.25 2.15
N CYS A 144 -1.44 11.36 1.18
CA CYS A 144 -2.47 10.41 0.73
C CYS A 144 -1.94 8.99 0.49
N CYS A 145 -0.67 8.73 0.75
CA CYS A 145 -0.09 7.41 0.51
C CYS A 145 0.58 6.82 1.75
N VAL A 146 0.53 5.50 1.84
CA VAL A 146 1.36 4.69 2.72
C VAL A 146 2.02 3.59 1.92
N GLU A 147 3.19 3.15 2.37
CA GLU A 147 3.91 2.06 1.73
C GLU A 147 4.28 0.97 2.73
N LEU A 148 3.97 -0.28 2.36
CA LEU A 148 4.36 -1.47 3.11
C LEU A 148 5.62 -2.06 2.50
N ASN A 149 6.55 -2.48 3.35
CA ASN A 149 7.77 -3.18 2.96
C ASN A 149 7.97 -4.45 3.78
N SER A 150 8.70 -5.41 3.21
CA SER A 150 8.95 -6.71 3.85
C SER A 150 10.34 -7.22 3.52
N LEU A 151 10.99 -7.82 4.51
CA LEU A 151 12.25 -8.55 4.30
C LEU A 151 12.02 -9.99 3.81
N SER A 152 10.76 -10.45 3.78
CA SER A 152 10.41 -11.84 3.47
C SER A 152 10.85 -12.28 2.09
N LYS A 153 10.79 -11.39 1.09
CA LYS A 153 11.03 -11.74 -0.32
C LYS A 153 12.46 -11.39 -0.74
N ALA A 154 12.77 -10.10 -0.77
CA ALA A 154 14.05 -9.62 -1.26
C ALA A 154 15.26 -10.06 -0.42
N HIS A 155 15.05 -10.39 0.85
CA HIS A 155 16.13 -10.76 1.78
C HIS A 155 16.05 -12.22 2.25
N HIS A 156 15.15 -13.03 1.67
CA HIS A 156 14.95 -14.44 2.05
C HIS A 156 14.65 -14.66 3.54
N MET A 157 14.04 -13.65 4.20
CA MET A 157 13.77 -13.64 5.64
C MET A 157 12.29 -13.88 5.97
N SER A 158 11.63 -14.76 5.21
CA SER A 158 10.20 -15.00 5.38
C SER A 158 9.83 -15.53 6.77
N GLY A 159 10.68 -16.38 7.37
CA GLY A 159 10.49 -16.92 8.71
C GLY A 159 10.66 -15.90 9.84
N TRP A 160 11.38 -14.81 9.60
CA TRP A 160 11.67 -13.80 10.60
C TRP A 160 10.48 -12.88 10.90
N ARG A 161 9.49 -12.88 10.03
CA ARG A 161 8.27 -12.06 10.16
C ARG A 161 8.59 -10.57 10.38
N ILE A 162 9.48 -10.01 9.54
CA ILE A 162 9.86 -8.58 9.60
C ILE A 162 9.29 -7.85 8.39
N GLY A 163 8.53 -6.81 8.68
CA GLY A 163 8.03 -5.84 7.72
C GLY A 163 7.89 -4.48 8.38
N MET A 164 7.41 -3.51 7.63
CA MET A 164 7.08 -2.21 8.15
C MET A 164 6.03 -1.52 7.28
N ILE A 165 5.37 -0.54 7.84
CA ILE A 165 4.59 0.47 7.13
C ILE A 165 5.27 1.83 7.32
N ALA A 166 5.31 2.61 6.24
CA ALA A 166 5.83 3.98 6.23
C ALA A 166 4.81 4.92 5.61
N GLY A 167 4.72 6.14 6.12
CA GLY A 167 3.79 7.15 5.62
C GLY A 167 3.70 8.36 6.56
N ASP A 168 2.61 9.12 6.42
CA ASP A 168 2.33 10.26 7.28
C ASP A 168 2.20 9.86 8.76
N ALA A 169 2.66 10.74 9.66
CA ALA A 169 2.66 10.50 11.10
C ALA A 169 1.26 10.24 11.68
N ASP A 170 0.24 10.93 11.17
CA ASP A 170 -1.14 10.72 11.64
C ASP A 170 -1.66 9.36 11.21
N VAL A 171 -1.37 8.93 9.98
CA VAL A 171 -1.72 7.59 9.49
C VAL A 171 -1.03 6.51 10.31
N ILE A 172 0.27 6.65 10.55
CA ILE A 172 1.05 5.71 11.36
C ILE A 172 0.52 5.65 12.81
N SER A 173 0.15 6.79 13.38
CA SER A 173 -0.48 6.85 14.70
C SER A 173 -1.79 6.06 14.79
N GLN A 174 -2.66 6.14 13.75
CA GLN A 174 -3.91 5.35 13.74
C GLN A 174 -3.61 3.84 13.62
N VAL A 175 -2.66 3.46 12.78
CA VAL A 175 -2.22 2.06 12.67
C VAL A 175 -1.69 1.55 14.01
N LEU A 176 -0.88 2.35 14.72
CA LEU A 176 -0.34 1.99 16.03
C LEU A 176 -1.45 1.81 17.07
N LYS A 177 -2.52 2.62 17.05
CA LYS A 177 -3.67 2.44 17.95
C LYS A 177 -4.32 1.07 17.78
N VAL A 178 -4.48 0.59 16.56
CA VAL A 178 -5.01 -0.76 16.30
C VAL A 178 -4.01 -1.81 16.75
N LYS A 179 -2.75 -1.68 16.32
CA LYS A 179 -1.68 -2.65 16.62
C LYS A 179 -1.47 -2.84 18.12
N SER A 180 -1.45 -1.78 18.91
CA SER A 180 -1.23 -1.85 20.34
C SER A 180 -2.33 -2.59 21.13
N ASN A 181 -3.47 -2.85 20.48
CA ASN A 181 -4.53 -3.71 21.02
C ASN A 181 -4.44 -5.16 20.53
N MET A 182 -3.53 -5.46 19.62
CA MET A 182 -3.36 -6.81 19.07
C MET A 182 -2.10 -7.49 19.58
N ASP A 183 -1.05 -6.74 19.86
CA ASP A 183 0.20 -7.24 20.42
C ASP A 183 0.85 -6.23 21.38
N SER A 184 1.84 -6.68 22.12
CA SER A 184 2.52 -5.89 23.15
C SER A 184 3.93 -5.43 22.75
N GLY A 185 4.32 -5.53 21.49
CA GLY A 185 5.67 -5.11 21.09
C GLY A 185 5.99 -5.25 19.62
#